data_46764a42a1baf7cfff3b8fcefc8dcc3a
#
_entry.id   46764a42a1baf7cfff3b8fcefc8dcc3a
#
_cell.length_a   1.000
_cell.length_b   1.000
_cell.length_c   1.000
_cell.angle_alpha   90.00
_cell.angle_beta   90.00
_cell.angle_gamma   90.00
#
_symmetry.space_group_name_H-M   'P 1'
#
loop_
_entity.id
_entity.type
_entity.pdbx_description
1 polymer ?
#
loop_
_entity_poly.entity_id
_entity_poly.type
_entity_poly.pdbx_seq_one_letter_code
_entity_poly.pdbx_strand_id
1 'polypeptide(L)'
;MSEELQFQQKGETGVITFNRPEARNALTFDMYESLAKLCESVLDKSLGLRSLIITGAGDKAFAAGTDIAAFRDFRSEDDALGYERTMDRVLGLLESLPIPTVAAIRGACTGGGAAIAACCDLRIASDDIRFGFPIARTLGNCLSVGNLSRLVELLGASRTREILMTSRLIKICLLYTSDAADE
;
A
#
# COMPACT_ATOMS: atom_id res chain seq x y z
N MET A 1 -10.25 -8.92 13.99
CA MET A 1 -9.34 -8.89 12.82
C MET A 1 -9.81 -9.95 11.85
N SER A 2 -9.78 -9.69 10.56
CA SER A 2 -10.16 -10.68 9.55
C SER A 2 -9.07 -11.74 9.42
N GLU A 3 -9.43 -12.97 8.99
CA GLU A 3 -8.44 -14.01 8.68
C GLU A 3 -7.52 -13.58 7.51
N GLU A 4 -7.99 -12.64 6.69
CA GLU A 4 -7.30 -12.10 5.52
C GLU A 4 -6.22 -11.06 5.85
N LEU A 5 -6.26 -10.45 7.04
CA LEU A 5 -5.20 -9.59 7.56
C LEU A 5 -4.77 -10.12 8.94
N GLN A 6 -3.57 -10.66 8.99
CA GLN A 6 -3.00 -11.21 10.20
C GLN A 6 -2.10 -10.18 10.88
N PHE A 7 -2.17 -10.13 12.20
CA PHE A 7 -1.27 -9.35 13.04
C PHE A 7 -0.56 -10.24 14.04
N GLN A 8 0.74 -10.10 14.12
CA GLN A 8 1.58 -10.76 15.10
C GLN A 8 2.50 -9.76 15.77
N GLN A 9 2.57 -9.79 17.08
CA GLN A 9 3.54 -8.99 17.84
C GLN A 9 4.74 -9.87 18.25
N LYS A 10 5.95 -9.38 17.95
CA LYS A 10 7.22 -10.01 18.33
C LYS A 10 8.03 -9.00 19.15
N GLY A 11 7.92 -9.10 20.48
CA GLY A 11 8.46 -8.09 21.38
C GLY A 11 7.79 -6.73 21.16
N GLU A 12 8.55 -5.71 20.80
CA GLU A 12 8.08 -4.36 20.50
C GLU A 12 7.86 -4.11 18.99
N THR A 13 7.93 -5.14 18.14
CA THR A 13 7.71 -5.07 16.71
C THR A 13 6.37 -5.71 16.35
N GLY A 14 5.50 -4.96 15.70
CA GLY A 14 4.29 -5.47 15.06
C GLY A 14 4.58 -5.98 13.64
N VAL A 15 3.98 -7.09 13.25
CA VAL A 15 4.02 -7.60 11.88
C VAL A 15 2.61 -7.77 11.36
N ILE A 16 2.26 -7.02 10.32
CA ILE A 16 1.00 -7.15 9.59
C ILE A 16 1.28 -7.97 8.33
N THR A 17 0.46 -8.99 8.10
CA THR A 17 0.54 -9.83 6.89
C THR A 17 -0.80 -9.81 6.16
N PHE A 18 -0.81 -9.35 4.93
CA PHE A 18 -1.94 -9.53 4.01
C PHE A 18 -1.98 -11.02 3.63
N ASN A 19 -3.07 -11.71 3.97
CA ASN A 19 -3.13 -13.17 3.92
C ASN A 19 -4.22 -13.67 2.97
N ARG A 20 -4.06 -13.34 1.68
CA ARG A 20 -4.86 -13.86 0.56
C ARG A 20 -3.95 -14.26 -0.61
N PRO A 21 -2.98 -15.18 -0.41
CA PRO A 21 -1.96 -15.46 -1.43
C PRO A 21 -2.55 -16.00 -2.75
N GLU A 22 -3.69 -16.71 -2.72
CA GLU A 22 -4.44 -17.19 -3.88
C GLU A 22 -4.97 -16.02 -4.74
N ALA A 23 -5.34 -14.91 -4.11
CA ALA A 23 -5.77 -13.67 -4.77
C ALA A 23 -4.63 -12.63 -4.90
N ARG A 24 -3.36 -13.06 -4.79
CA ARG A 24 -2.19 -12.16 -4.78
C ARG A 24 -2.30 -11.04 -3.75
N ASN A 25 -2.87 -11.37 -2.61
CA ASN A 25 -3.10 -10.44 -1.49
C ASN A 25 -3.90 -9.18 -1.90
N ALA A 26 -4.86 -9.32 -2.83
CA ALA A 26 -5.78 -8.25 -3.17
C ALA A 26 -6.54 -7.80 -1.91
N LEU A 27 -6.60 -6.49 -1.68
CA LEU A 27 -7.08 -5.89 -0.45
C LEU A 27 -8.60 -5.75 -0.47
N THR A 28 -9.28 -6.35 0.50
CA THR A 28 -10.71 -6.17 0.75
C THR A 28 -10.97 -4.94 1.63
N PHE A 29 -12.21 -4.46 1.67
CA PHE A 29 -12.58 -3.36 2.57
C PHE A 29 -12.37 -3.74 4.04
N ASP A 30 -12.62 -4.99 4.40
CA ASP A 30 -12.37 -5.50 5.76
C ASP A 30 -10.89 -5.49 6.13
N MET A 31 -10.00 -5.75 5.17
CA MET A 31 -8.56 -5.62 5.38
C MET A 31 -8.14 -4.16 5.60
N TYR A 32 -8.69 -3.22 4.84
CA TYR A 32 -8.42 -1.80 5.05
C TYR A 32 -8.93 -1.33 6.42
N GLU A 33 -10.12 -1.72 6.81
CA GLU A 33 -10.67 -1.36 8.13
C GLU A 33 -9.87 -2.00 9.27
N SER A 34 -9.41 -3.24 9.09
CA SER A 34 -8.53 -3.92 10.06
C SER A 34 -7.18 -3.23 10.17
N LEU A 35 -6.61 -2.75 9.06
CA LEU A 35 -5.38 -1.96 9.04
C LEU A 35 -5.57 -0.64 9.79
N ALA A 36 -6.68 0.08 9.55
CA ALA A 36 -7.00 1.32 10.25
C ALA A 36 -7.07 1.11 11.76
N LYS A 37 -7.79 0.09 12.23
CA LYS A 37 -7.91 -0.25 13.66
C LYS A 37 -6.57 -0.56 14.31
N LEU A 38 -5.68 -1.26 13.59
CA LEU A 38 -4.32 -1.51 14.07
C LEU A 38 -3.51 -0.22 14.18
N CYS A 39 -3.60 0.67 13.19
CA CYS A 39 -2.94 1.98 13.25
C CYS A 39 -3.48 2.81 14.44
N GLU A 40 -4.79 2.83 14.66
CA GLU A 40 -5.41 3.49 15.82
C GLU A 40 -4.87 2.92 17.13
N SER A 41 -4.74 1.59 17.26
CA SER A 41 -4.17 0.94 18.44
C SER A 41 -2.67 1.23 18.65
N VAL A 42 -1.94 1.55 17.59
CA VAL A 42 -0.56 2.03 17.70
C VAL A 42 -0.53 3.48 18.18
N LEU A 43 -1.41 4.34 17.64
CA LEU A 43 -1.51 5.75 18.02
C LEU A 43 -1.90 5.95 19.49
N ASP A 44 -2.83 5.14 20.00
CA ASP A 44 -3.26 5.16 21.40
C ASP A 44 -2.28 4.42 22.35
N LYS A 45 -1.20 3.86 21.80
CA LYS A 45 -0.14 3.10 22.49
C LYS A 45 -0.62 1.84 23.22
N SER A 46 -1.80 1.33 22.93
CA SER A 46 -2.35 0.13 23.57
C SER A 46 -1.53 -1.13 23.27
N LEU A 47 -0.82 -1.16 22.15
CA LEU A 47 0.02 -2.28 21.74
C LEU A 47 1.50 -2.17 22.20
N GLY A 48 1.94 -1.00 22.67
CA GLY A 48 3.33 -0.79 23.11
C GLY A 48 4.39 -1.05 22.01
N LEU A 49 4.04 -0.85 20.74
CA LEU A 49 4.95 -1.08 19.61
C LEU A 49 5.96 0.05 19.47
N ARG A 50 7.16 -0.30 18.99
CA ARG A 50 8.23 0.62 18.60
C ARG A 50 8.59 0.53 17.13
N SER A 51 8.06 -0.43 16.41
CA SER A 51 8.19 -0.55 14.95
C SER A 51 7.06 -1.40 14.37
N LEU A 52 6.77 -1.20 13.09
CA LEU A 52 5.74 -1.93 12.36
C LEU A 52 6.29 -2.42 11.02
N ILE A 53 6.10 -3.70 10.74
CA ILE A 53 6.42 -4.31 9.45
C ILE A 53 5.12 -4.69 8.78
N ILE A 54 4.97 -4.36 7.49
CA ILE A 54 3.85 -4.77 6.67
C ILE A 54 4.38 -5.64 5.53
N THR A 55 3.76 -6.79 5.30
CA THR A 55 4.16 -7.73 4.25
C THR A 55 2.96 -8.47 3.66
N GLY A 56 3.15 -9.21 2.59
CA GLY A 56 2.18 -10.13 2.00
C GLY A 56 2.54 -11.59 2.25
N ALA A 57 1.54 -12.45 2.43
CA ALA A 57 1.73 -13.90 2.50
C ALA A 57 2.15 -14.46 1.14
N GLY A 58 2.98 -15.51 1.18
CA GLY A 58 3.51 -16.16 -0.02
C GLY A 58 4.61 -15.36 -0.71
N ASP A 59 4.89 -15.71 -1.96
CA ASP A 59 6.02 -15.20 -2.74
C ASP A 59 5.62 -14.38 -3.98
N LYS A 60 4.32 -14.33 -4.31
CA LYS A 60 3.84 -13.75 -5.58
C LYS A 60 3.52 -12.27 -5.50
N ALA A 61 3.12 -11.79 -4.34
CA ALA A 61 2.70 -10.40 -4.17
C ALA A 61 2.79 -9.92 -2.73
N PHE A 62 3.20 -8.68 -2.57
CA PHE A 62 2.92 -7.89 -1.37
C PHE A 62 1.40 -7.62 -1.28
N ALA A 63 0.84 -6.90 -2.26
CA ALA A 63 -0.59 -6.76 -2.52
C ALA A 63 -0.82 -6.29 -3.96
N ALA A 64 -1.71 -6.95 -4.69
CA ALA A 64 -1.98 -6.67 -6.10
C ALA A 64 -3.03 -5.58 -6.34
N GLY A 65 -3.34 -4.78 -5.33
CA GLY A 65 -4.33 -3.70 -5.39
C GLY A 65 -5.57 -4.00 -4.57
N THR A 66 -6.58 -3.15 -4.70
CA THR A 66 -7.90 -3.38 -4.12
C THR A 66 -8.63 -4.48 -4.90
N ASP A 67 -9.33 -5.35 -4.19
CA ASP A 67 -10.14 -6.41 -4.81
C ASP A 67 -11.25 -5.79 -5.66
N ILE A 68 -11.23 -6.07 -6.96
CA ILE A 68 -12.20 -5.53 -7.92
C ILE A 68 -13.63 -5.98 -7.58
N ALA A 69 -13.81 -7.13 -6.93
CA ALA A 69 -15.11 -7.59 -6.50
C ALA A 69 -15.79 -6.60 -5.54
N ALA A 70 -15.01 -5.85 -4.76
CA ALA A 70 -15.52 -4.85 -3.84
C ALA A 70 -16.27 -3.69 -4.54
N PHE A 71 -16.02 -3.44 -5.83
CA PHE A 71 -16.67 -2.39 -6.61
C PHE A 71 -17.94 -2.83 -7.33
N ARG A 72 -18.25 -4.14 -7.33
CA ARG A 72 -19.44 -4.66 -8.06
C ARG A 72 -20.75 -4.13 -7.53
N ASP A 73 -20.79 -3.80 -6.24
CA ASP A 73 -21.99 -3.32 -5.56
C ASP A 73 -22.14 -1.80 -5.61
N PHE A 74 -21.16 -1.10 -6.16
CA PHE A 74 -21.25 0.36 -6.34
C PHE A 74 -22.38 0.70 -7.31
N ARG A 75 -23.30 1.57 -6.88
CA ARG A 75 -24.49 2.00 -7.62
C ARG A 75 -24.55 3.50 -7.84
N SER A 76 -23.75 4.25 -7.09
CA SER A 76 -23.80 5.70 -7.05
C SER A 76 -22.40 6.31 -7.01
N GLU A 77 -22.33 7.61 -7.28
CA GLU A 77 -21.14 8.43 -7.08
C GLU A 77 -20.74 8.45 -5.58
N ASP A 78 -21.72 8.45 -4.68
CA ASP A 78 -21.48 8.44 -3.23
C ASP A 78 -20.72 7.19 -2.76
N ASP A 79 -20.93 6.04 -3.39
CA ASP A 79 -20.18 4.81 -3.09
C ASP A 79 -18.71 4.98 -3.44
N ALA A 80 -18.42 5.57 -4.61
CA ALA A 80 -17.05 5.84 -5.03
C ALA A 80 -16.37 6.88 -4.14
N LEU A 81 -17.06 7.96 -3.78
CA LEU A 81 -16.56 8.97 -2.84
C LEU A 81 -16.37 8.39 -1.43
N GLY A 82 -17.24 7.48 -1.00
CA GLY A 82 -17.11 6.74 0.26
C GLY A 82 -15.84 5.90 0.29
N TYR A 83 -15.55 5.21 -0.80
CA TYR A 83 -14.31 4.45 -0.96
C TYR A 83 -13.07 5.34 -0.89
N GLU A 84 -13.03 6.44 -1.63
CA GLU A 84 -11.89 7.38 -1.61
C GLU A 84 -11.66 7.95 -0.20
N ARG A 85 -12.72 8.36 0.52
CA ARG A 85 -12.62 8.82 1.91
C ARG A 85 -12.05 7.75 2.83
N THR A 86 -12.46 6.49 2.65
CA THR A 86 -11.93 5.37 3.45
C THR A 86 -10.44 5.16 3.17
N MET A 87 -10.04 5.19 1.90
CA MET A 87 -8.64 5.07 1.51
C MET A 87 -7.79 6.19 2.09
N ASP A 88 -8.21 7.44 1.94
CA ASP A 88 -7.48 8.58 2.47
C ASP A 88 -7.34 8.51 4.00
N ARG A 89 -8.40 8.07 4.73
CA ARG A 89 -8.34 7.84 6.18
C ARG A 89 -7.31 6.76 6.54
N VAL A 90 -7.38 5.60 5.91
CA VAL A 90 -6.49 4.47 6.24
C VAL A 90 -5.03 4.81 5.94
N LEU A 91 -4.76 5.39 4.78
CA LEU A 91 -3.41 5.78 4.39
C LEU A 91 -2.87 6.91 5.27
N GLY A 92 -3.70 7.89 5.61
CA GLY A 92 -3.34 8.97 6.53
C GLY A 92 -3.05 8.48 7.95
N LEU A 93 -3.81 7.50 8.47
CA LEU A 93 -3.51 6.86 9.76
C LEU A 93 -2.14 6.14 9.72
N LEU A 94 -1.87 5.38 8.67
CA LEU A 94 -0.59 4.67 8.53
C LEU A 94 0.59 5.65 8.46
N GLU A 95 0.47 6.71 7.66
CA GLU A 95 1.50 7.73 7.47
C GLU A 95 1.77 8.55 8.75
N SER A 96 0.76 8.69 9.61
CA SER A 96 0.87 9.46 10.87
C SER A 96 1.42 8.66 12.05
N LEU A 97 1.77 7.39 11.87
CA LEU A 97 2.28 6.57 12.97
C LEU A 97 3.59 7.14 13.53
N PRO A 98 3.73 7.30 14.86
CA PRO A 98 4.91 7.87 15.49
C PRO A 98 6.04 6.83 15.71
N ILE A 99 5.99 5.73 14.97
CA ILE A 99 6.98 4.64 15.03
C ILE A 99 7.44 4.28 13.62
N PRO A 100 8.69 3.84 13.42
CA PRO A 100 9.17 3.39 12.13
C PRO A 100 8.30 2.29 11.52
N THR A 101 7.97 2.48 10.24
CA THR A 101 7.17 1.56 9.43
C THR A 101 7.98 1.02 8.26
N VAL A 102 7.92 -0.28 8.02
CA VAL A 102 8.67 -0.96 6.96
C VAL A 102 7.72 -1.77 6.07
N ALA A 103 7.69 -1.47 4.79
CA ALA A 103 7.07 -2.35 3.80
C ALA A 103 8.10 -3.40 3.33
N ALA A 104 7.88 -4.66 3.70
CA ALA A 104 8.67 -5.80 3.22
C ALA A 104 7.98 -6.40 1.99
N ILE A 105 8.50 -6.06 0.80
CA ILE A 105 7.80 -6.24 -0.47
C ILE A 105 8.39 -7.41 -1.24
N ARG A 106 7.53 -8.33 -1.68
CA ARG A 106 7.88 -9.41 -2.61
C ARG A 106 6.87 -9.45 -3.76
N GLY A 107 7.35 -9.62 -4.98
CA GLY A 107 6.53 -9.76 -6.17
C GLY A 107 5.69 -8.53 -6.51
N ALA A 108 4.38 -8.69 -6.75
CA ALA A 108 3.51 -7.60 -7.14
C ALA A 108 3.15 -6.67 -5.97
N CYS A 109 3.37 -5.37 -6.16
CA CYS A 109 3.00 -4.30 -5.24
C CYS A 109 2.31 -3.20 -6.07
N THR A 110 1.00 -3.31 -6.25
CA THR A 110 0.28 -2.45 -7.21
C THR A 110 -0.96 -1.81 -6.60
N GLY A 111 -1.40 -0.69 -7.16
CA GLY A 111 -2.60 0.02 -6.74
C GLY A 111 -2.63 0.32 -5.24
N GLY A 112 -3.64 -0.17 -4.52
CA GLY A 112 -3.76 0.01 -3.07
C GLY A 112 -2.56 -0.55 -2.27
N GLY A 113 -1.96 -1.67 -2.73
CA GLY A 113 -0.74 -2.20 -2.13
C GLY A 113 0.45 -1.25 -2.30
N ALA A 114 0.60 -0.64 -3.49
CA ALA A 114 1.63 0.35 -3.74
C ALA A 114 1.39 1.64 -2.94
N ALA A 115 0.13 2.04 -2.73
CA ALA A 115 -0.21 3.18 -1.88
C ALA A 115 0.18 2.94 -0.42
N ILE A 116 -0.13 1.76 0.14
CA ILE A 116 0.29 1.37 1.50
C ILE A 116 1.81 1.36 1.62
N ALA A 117 2.52 0.77 0.64
CA ALA A 117 3.97 0.75 0.64
C ALA A 117 4.59 2.15 0.53
N ALA A 118 3.94 3.08 -0.18
CA ALA A 118 4.38 4.48 -0.27
C ALA A 118 4.22 5.24 1.05
N CYS A 119 3.22 4.89 1.89
CA CYS A 119 3.02 5.50 3.21
C CYS A 119 4.01 4.98 4.26
N CYS A 120 4.68 3.87 4.05
CA CYS A 120 5.70 3.39 4.99
C CYS A 120 6.98 4.23 4.89
N ASP A 121 7.74 4.34 6.01
CA ASP A 121 9.03 5.05 6.02
C ASP A 121 10.06 4.37 5.13
N LEU A 122 10.16 3.03 5.24
CA LEU A 122 11.13 2.23 4.51
C LEU A 122 10.45 1.16 3.64
N ARG A 123 11.07 0.87 2.52
CA ARG A 123 10.67 -0.22 1.60
C ARG A 123 11.85 -1.13 1.38
N ILE A 124 11.72 -2.40 1.77
CA ILE A 124 12.69 -3.45 1.48
C ILE A 124 12.03 -4.39 0.48
N ALA A 125 12.62 -4.52 -0.69
CA ALA A 125 12.01 -5.24 -1.80
C ALA A 125 12.89 -6.37 -2.32
N SER A 126 12.27 -7.47 -2.73
CA SER A 126 12.94 -8.54 -3.50
C SER A 126 13.19 -8.13 -4.95
N ASP A 127 14.09 -8.81 -5.64
CA ASP A 127 14.49 -8.49 -7.02
C ASP A 127 13.35 -8.62 -8.03
N ASP A 128 12.32 -9.38 -7.71
CA ASP A 128 11.16 -9.64 -8.56
C ASP A 128 10.02 -8.62 -8.39
N ILE A 129 10.24 -7.56 -7.62
CA ILE A 129 9.22 -6.52 -7.37
C ILE A 129 8.65 -5.95 -8.68
N ARG A 130 7.34 -5.72 -8.67
CA ARG A 130 6.60 -4.99 -9.69
C ARG A 130 5.74 -3.93 -9.01
N PHE A 131 6.29 -2.72 -8.92
CA PHE A 131 5.65 -1.60 -8.25
C PHE A 131 4.96 -0.68 -9.26
N GLY A 132 3.75 -0.21 -8.97
CA GLY A 132 3.09 0.81 -9.78
C GLY A 132 1.57 0.89 -9.61
N PHE A 133 0.99 1.77 -10.41
CA PHE A 133 -0.43 2.11 -10.37
C PHE A 133 -1.05 1.97 -11.77
N PRO A 134 -1.45 0.77 -12.18
CA PRO A 134 -2.01 0.55 -13.52
C PRO A 134 -3.46 1.06 -13.68
N ILE A 135 -3.95 1.87 -12.75
CA ILE A 135 -5.35 2.31 -12.62
C ILE A 135 -5.88 3.00 -13.88
N ALA A 136 -5.06 3.82 -14.55
CA ALA A 136 -5.47 4.49 -15.79
C ALA A 136 -5.83 3.50 -16.90
N ARG A 137 -5.07 2.39 -17.00
CA ARG A 137 -5.30 1.35 -18.00
C ARG A 137 -6.41 0.38 -17.60
N THR A 138 -6.54 0.06 -16.31
CA THR A 138 -7.45 -0.98 -15.83
C THR A 138 -8.84 -0.45 -15.53
N LEU A 139 -8.96 0.77 -15.01
CA LEU A 139 -10.21 1.37 -14.56
C LEU A 139 -10.53 2.72 -15.26
N GLY A 140 -9.59 3.26 -16.05
CA GLY A 140 -9.76 4.58 -16.66
C GLY A 140 -9.84 5.73 -15.65
N ASN A 141 -9.26 5.53 -14.46
CA ASN A 141 -9.31 6.46 -13.34
C ASN A 141 -7.91 7.02 -13.03
N CYS A 142 -7.82 8.01 -12.15
CA CYS A 142 -6.58 8.59 -11.63
C CYS A 142 -6.49 8.41 -10.11
N LEU A 143 -5.32 8.71 -9.55
CA LEU A 143 -5.12 8.69 -8.10
C LEU A 143 -5.70 9.95 -7.45
N SER A 144 -6.08 9.83 -6.16
CA SER A 144 -6.38 11.00 -5.33
C SER A 144 -5.16 11.91 -5.21
N VAL A 145 -5.42 13.20 -4.92
CA VAL A 145 -4.36 14.20 -4.76
C VAL A 145 -3.36 13.78 -3.66
N GLY A 146 -3.86 13.20 -2.57
CA GLY A 146 -3.01 12.70 -1.47
C GLY A 146 -2.03 11.61 -1.94
N ASN A 147 -2.52 10.61 -2.68
CA ASN A 147 -1.68 9.56 -3.23
C ASN A 147 -0.70 10.08 -4.29
N LEU A 148 -1.13 11.06 -5.10
CA LEU A 148 -0.27 11.69 -6.09
C LEU A 148 0.88 12.45 -5.42
N SER A 149 0.59 13.21 -4.35
CA SER A 149 1.60 13.95 -3.58
C SER A 149 2.65 13.02 -2.98
N ARG A 150 2.23 11.92 -2.34
CA ARG A 150 3.13 10.89 -1.79
C ARG A 150 4.07 10.31 -2.84
N LEU A 151 3.53 10.02 -4.04
CA LEU A 151 4.36 9.49 -5.12
C LEU A 151 5.35 10.52 -5.65
N VAL A 152 4.94 11.78 -5.76
CA VAL A 152 5.84 12.86 -6.19
C VAL A 152 6.97 13.06 -5.16
N GLU A 153 6.66 12.99 -3.88
CA GLU A 153 7.66 13.07 -2.82
C GLU A 153 8.63 11.87 -2.84
N LEU A 154 8.11 10.66 -3.06
CA LEU A 154 8.90 9.43 -3.06
C LEU A 154 9.75 9.24 -4.33
N LEU A 155 9.22 9.56 -5.51
CA LEU A 155 9.79 9.21 -6.81
C LEU A 155 10.17 10.42 -7.67
N GLY A 156 9.82 11.62 -7.23
CA GLY A 156 9.89 12.82 -8.03
C GLY A 156 8.80 12.90 -9.10
N ALA A 157 8.53 14.12 -9.59
CA ALA A 157 7.43 14.38 -10.52
C ALA A 157 7.56 13.66 -11.87
N SER A 158 8.78 13.52 -12.40
CA SER A 158 9.01 12.89 -13.70
C SER A 158 8.67 11.41 -13.69
N ARG A 159 9.18 10.67 -12.69
CA ARG A 159 8.93 9.24 -12.55
C ARG A 159 7.47 8.95 -12.21
N THR A 160 6.85 9.79 -11.40
CA THR A 160 5.42 9.69 -11.08
C THR A 160 4.56 9.82 -12.33
N ARG A 161 4.81 10.84 -13.18
CA ARG A 161 4.11 10.98 -14.46
C ARG A 161 4.30 9.77 -15.37
N GLU A 162 5.53 9.27 -15.50
CA GLU A 162 5.85 8.10 -16.30
C GLU A 162 5.01 6.89 -15.88
N ILE A 163 5.01 6.55 -14.58
CA ILE A 163 4.29 5.38 -14.04
C ILE A 163 2.77 5.52 -14.29
N LEU A 164 2.22 6.69 -14.00
CA LEU A 164 0.77 6.90 -14.11
C LEU A 164 0.31 6.95 -15.56
N MET A 165 1.00 7.69 -16.44
CA MET A 165 0.58 7.86 -17.83
C MET A 165 0.79 6.61 -18.67
N THR A 166 1.85 5.85 -18.40
CA THR A 166 2.14 4.61 -19.14
C THR A 166 1.54 3.37 -18.51
N SER A 167 1.10 3.45 -17.25
CA SER A 167 0.65 2.31 -16.44
C SER A 167 1.68 1.17 -16.37
N ARG A 168 2.96 1.48 -16.59
CA ARG A 168 4.02 0.47 -16.48
C ARG A 168 4.35 0.19 -15.02
N LEU A 169 4.77 -1.04 -14.75
CA LEU A 169 5.29 -1.45 -13.45
C LEU A 169 6.80 -1.30 -13.45
N ILE A 170 7.33 -0.65 -12.44
CA ILE A 170 8.77 -0.49 -12.25
C ILE A 170 9.35 -1.66 -11.47
N LYS A 171 10.59 -2.01 -11.79
CA LYS A 171 11.39 -3.03 -11.09
C LYS A 171 12.35 -2.35 -10.11
N ILE A 172 12.97 -3.13 -9.24
CA ILE A 172 13.82 -2.65 -8.15
C ILE A 172 14.90 -1.66 -8.59
N CYS A 173 15.56 -1.92 -9.71
CA CYS A 173 16.62 -1.05 -10.23
C CYS A 173 16.17 0.38 -10.56
N LEU A 174 14.87 0.58 -10.79
CA LEU A 174 14.29 1.90 -11.10
C LEU A 174 13.68 2.57 -9.86
N LEU A 175 13.41 1.81 -8.80
CA LEU A 175 12.83 2.33 -7.57
C LEU A 175 13.87 3.06 -6.71
N TYR A 176 15.15 2.65 -6.80
CA TYR A 176 16.25 3.14 -5.97
C TYR A 176 17.37 3.85 -6.73
N THR A 177 17.30 3.96 -8.05
CA THR A 177 18.36 4.59 -8.88
C THR A 177 18.07 6.05 -9.26
N SER A 178 17.07 6.69 -8.67
CA SER A 178 16.80 8.11 -8.96
C SER A 178 17.87 9.06 -8.40
N ASP A 179 18.66 8.61 -7.43
CA ASP A 179 19.68 9.43 -6.76
C ASP A 179 21.11 9.21 -7.28
N ALA A 180 21.32 8.24 -8.17
CA ALA A 180 22.66 7.87 -8.67
C ALA A 180 23.07 8.55 -10.00
N ALA A 181 22.27 9.49 -10.49
CA ALA A 181 22.52 10.18 -11.76
C ALA A 181 23.13 11.58 -11.61
N ASP A 182 23.38 12.02 -10.37
CA ASP A 182 23.90 13.36 -10.05
C ASP A 182 25.30 13.35 -9.39
N GLU A 183 26.09 12.24 -9.56
CA GLU A 183 27.53 12.23 -9.28
C GLU A 183 28.36 12.04 -10.53
#